data_9db3a34c39869a7aa581ebdca2b08f5b
#
_entry.id   9db3a34c39869a7aa581ebdca2b08f5b
#
_cell.length_a   1.000
_cell.length_b   1.000
_cell.length_c   1.000
_cell.angle_alpha   90.00
_cell.angle_beta   90.00
_cell.angle_gamma   90.00
#
_symmetry.space_group_name_H-M   'P 1'
#
loop_
_entity.id
_entity.type
_entity.pdbx_description
1 polymer ?
#
loop_
_entity_poly.entity_id
_entity_poly.type
_entity_poly.pdbx_seq_one_letter_code
_entity_poly.pdbx_strand_id
1 'polypeptide(L)'
;MKKRTVLNLLFLALIISFFTTNLGYEAKILLQRIFSSQVELLSQDKQYTIDPDWTLKDRDNKQFPFTQSEGKVRFVYFFSSWRAMSIADLIGIDKLYQDYHDKVAFYIITNELPEPVEQKQYNRKFTFKVTYLIQGVKMPFDPERIPSGYIINKQDKVVAQGFGNTRWNSDKVRKLLDTLIK
;
A
#
# COMPACT_ATOMS: atom_id res chain seq x y z
N MET A 1 -8.99 41.41 -24.31
CA MET A 1 -9.72 40.25 -23.74
C MET A 1 -10.53 40.67 -22.52
N LYS A 2 -11.78 40.23 -22.40
CA LYS A 2 -12.60 40.53 -21.18
C LYS A 2 -11.98 39.82 -19.96
N LYS A 3 -11.93 40.49 -18.82
CA LYS A 3 -11.36 39.91 -17.56
C LYS A 3 -11.87 38.48 -17.26
N ARG A 4 -13.15 38.23 -17.56
CA ARG A 4 -13.77 36.90 -17.42
C ARG A 4 -13.14 35.84 -18.33
N THR A 5 -12.80 36.21 -19.59
CA THR A 5 -12.15 35.28 -20.53
C THR A 5 -10.75 34.88 -20.05
N VAL A 6 -9.98 35.85 -19.52
CA VAL A 6 -8.65 35.59 -18.97
C VAL A 6 -8.75 34.67 -17.74
N LEU A 7 -9.69 34.93 -16.83
CA LEU A 7 -9.91 34.11 -15.65
C LEU A 7 -10.28 32.67 -16.01
N ASN A 8 -11.18 32.49 -17.01
CA ASN A 8 -11.58 31.15 -17.48
C ASN A 8 -10.40 30.39 -18.11
N LEU A 9 -9.53 31.08 -18.87
CA LEU A 9 -8.35 30.46 -19.47
C LEU A 9 -7.32 30.05 -18.39
N LEU A 10 -7.12 30.90 -17.37
CA LEU A 10 -6.26 30.55 -16.24
C LEU A 10 -6.81 29.36 -15.46
N PHE A 11 -8.10 29.32 -15.22
CA PHE A 11 -8.74 28.19 -14.54
C PHE A 11 -8.63 26.90 -15.36
N LEU A 12 -8.83 26.96 -16.67
CA LEU A 12 -8.64 25.81 -17.57
C LEU A 12 -7.18 25.32 -17.56
N ALA A 13 -6.22 26.24 -17.61
CA ALA A 13 -4.80 25.91 -17.55
C ALA A 13 -4.44 25.25 -16.20
N LEU A 14 -5.01 25.69 -15.09
CA LEU A 14 -4.84 25.10 -13.78
C LEU A 14 -5.40 23.68 -13.71
N ILE A 15 -6.60 23.45 -14.29
CA ILE A 15 -7.18 22.11 -14.37
C ILE A 15 -6.27 21.19 -15.19
N ILE A 16 -5.86 21.62 -16.38
CA ILE A 16 -4.96 20.82 -17.23
C ILE A 16 -3.66 20.51 -16.48
N SER A 17 -3.05 21.51 -15.86
CA SER A 17 -1.83 21.33 -15.05
C SER A 17 -1.99 20.29 -13.95
N PHE A 18 -3.13 20.30 -13.24
CA PHE A 18 -3.42 19.33 -12.18
C PHE A 18 -3.44 17.87 -12.68
N PHE A 19 -3.84 17.65 -13.94
CA PHE A 19 -3.90 16.29 -14.50
C PHE A 19 -2.64 15.86 -15.26
N THR A 20 -1.83 16.81 -15.76
CA THR A 20 -0.73 16.50 -16.69
C THR A 20 0.67 16.73 -16.11
N THR A 21 0.80 17.46 -14.99
CA THR A 21 2.11 17.82 -14.45
C THR A 21 2.47 17.01 -13.23
N ASN A 22 3.79 16.95 -12.94
CA ASN A 22 4.29 16.36 -11.69
C ASN A 22 3.78 17.11 -10.45
N LEU A 23 3.62 18.43 -10.52
CA LEU A 23 3.05 19.23 -9.43
C LEU A 23 1.61 18.82 -9.14
N GLY A 24 0.80 18.62 -10.18
CA GLY A 24 -0.57 18.12 -10.04
C GLY A 24 -0.61 16.70 -9.46
N TYR A 25 0.37 15.85 -9.82
CA TYR A 25 0.49 14.51 -9.24
C TYR A 25 0.81 14.57 -7.73
N GLU A 26 1.74 15.43 -7.31
CA GLU A 26 2.05 15.64 -5.89
C GLU A 26 0.86 16.23 -5.11
N ALA A 27 0.13 17.15 -5.71
CA ALA A 27 -1.10 17.68 -5.11
C ALA A 27 -2.16 16.58 -4.90
N LYS A 28 -2.31 15.64 -5.85
CA LYS A 28 -3.19 14.47 -5.69
C LYS A 28 -2.76 13.59 -4.51
N ILE A 29 -1.45 13.33 -4.38
CA ILE A 29 -0.92 12.53 -3.25
C ILE A 29 -1.25 13.24 -1.93
N LEU A 30 -1.04 14.56 -1.84
CA LEU A 30 -1.35 15.32 -0.64
C LEU A 30 -2.84 15.25 -0.29
N LEU A 31 -3.72 15.45 -1.28
CA LEU A 31 -5.16 15.34 -1.08
C LEU A 31 -5.56 13.93 -0.61
N GLN A 32 -5.01 12.88 -1.20
CA GLN A 32 -5.26 11.51 -0.75
C GLN A 32 -4.84 11.30 0.71
N ARG A 33 -3.71 11.83 1.15
CA ARG A 33 -3.29 11.74 2.55
C ARG A 33 -4.24 12.44 3.52
N ILE A 34 -4.81 13.57 3.13
CA ILE A 34 -5.77 14.32 3.95
C ILE A 34 -7.08 13.54 4.08
N PHE A 35 -7.59 12.99 2.97
CA PHE A 35 -8.88 12.30 2.89
C PHE A 35 -8.80 10.78 3.05
N SER A 36 -7.70 10.25 3.62
CA SER A 36 -7.54 8.82 3.84
C SER A 36 -8.56 8.26 4.83
N SER A 37 -9.13 7.09 4.52
CA SER A 37 -10.02 6.34 5.41
C SER A 37 -9.24 5.67 6.55
N GLN A 38 -9.95 5.25 7.57
CA GLN A 38 -9.38 4.45 8.66
C GLN A 38 -9.32 2.97 8.28
N VAL A 39 -8.33 2.27 8.83
CA VAL A 39 -8.26 0.81 8.77
C VAL A 39 -9.48 0.20 9.49
N GLU A 40 -10.12 -0.77 8.86
CA GLU A 40 -11.15 -1.60 9.47
C GLU A 40 -10.50 -2.67 10.33
N LEU A 41 -10.74 -2.66 11.65
CA LEU A 41 -10.41 -3.78 12.52
C LEU A 41 -11.56 -4.78 12.49
N LEU A 42 -11.25 -6.03 12.21
CA LEU A 42 -12.26 -7.07 12.12
C LEU A 42 -12.59 -7.61 13.52
N SER A 43 -13.87 -7.60 13.89
CA SER A 43 -14.37 -8.31 15.06
C SER A 43 -14.13 -9.82 14.92
N GLN A 44 -14.08 -10.56 16.02
CA GLN A 44 -13.71 -11.99 16.00
C GLN A 44 -14.56 -12.83 15.04
N ASP A 45 -15.84 -12.51 14.92
CA ASP A 45 -16.79 -13.18 14.00
C ASP A 45 -16.54 -12.87 12.50
N LYS A 46 -15.84 -11.77 12.21
CA LYS A 46 -15.49 -11.34 10.84
C LYS A 46 -14.07 -11.71 10.43
N GLN A 47 -13.25 -12.18 11.38
CA GLN A 47 -11.90 -12.62 11.07
C GLN A 47 -11.96 -13.93 10.27
N TYR A 48 -11.12 -14.04 9.26
CA TYR A 48 -11.03 -15.23 8.42
C TYR A 48 -9.59 -15.68 8.28
N THR A 49 -9.41 -17.00 8.17
CA THR A 49 -8.09 -17.63 7.98
C THR A 49 -7.77 -17.64 6.49
N ILE A 50 -6.54 -17.28 6.14
CA ILE A 50 -6.03 -17.41 4.78
C ILE A 50 -5.27 -18.71 4.63
N ASP A 51 -5.18 -19.20 3.39
CA ASP A 51 -4.25 -20.26 3.00
C ASP A 51 -2.86 -19.63 2.79
N PRO A 52 -1.85 -19.94 3.63
CA PRO A 52 -0.52 -19.35 3.48
C PRO A 52 0.32 -19.99 2.37
N ASP A 53 -0.16 -21.02 1.69
CA ASP A 53 0.53 -21.68 0.57
C ASP A 53 0.52 -20.78 -0.66
N TRP A 54 1.41 -19.80 -0.63
CA TRP A 54 1.55 -18.79 -1.66
C TRP A 54 3.02 -18.51 -1.95
N THR A 55 3.39 -18.51 -3.23
CA THR A 55 4.75 -18.21 -3.69
C THR A 55 4.81 -16.81 -4.28
N LEU A 56 5.80 -16.07 -3.84
CA LEU A 56 6.12 -14.71 -4.25
C LEU A 56 7.54 -14.66 -4.82
N LYS A 57 7.92 -13.53 -5.38
CA LYS A 57 9.30 -13.30 -5.85
C LYS A 57 9.80 -11.91 -5.47
N ASP A 58 11.12 -11.79 -5.40
CA ASP A 58 11.80 -10.51 -5.25
C ASP A 58 12.09 -9.85 -6.63
N ARG A 59 12.76 -8.69 -6.59
CA ARG A 59 13.18 -7.94 -7.79
C ARG A 59 14.05 -8.73 -8.76
N ASP A 60 14.85 -9.67 -8.24
CA ASP A 60 15.80 -10.47 -9.01
C ASP A 60 15.15 -11.78 -9.49
N ASN A 61 13.81 -11.87 -9.44
CA ASN A 61 13.01 -13.06 -9.76
C ASN A 61 13.28 -14.28 -8.87
N LYS A 62 13.96 -14.12 -7.73
CA LYS A 62 14.14 -15.19 -6.76
C LYS A 62 12.81 -15.45 -6.05
N GLN A 63 12.32 -16.66 -6.21
CA GLN A 63 11.06 -17.08 -5.58
C GLN A 63 11.26 -17.43 -4.11
N PHE A 64 10.23 -17.17 -3.32
CA PHE A 64 10.17 -17.54 -1.91
C PHE A 64 8.73 -17.80 -1.46
N PRO A 65 8.51 -18.72 -0.51
CA PRO A 65 7.18 -19.00 0.01
C PRO A 65 6.74 -17.94 1.03
N PHE A 66 5.46 -17.64 1.04
CA PHE A 66 4.85 -16.77 2.07
C PHE A 66 4.92 -17.39 3.47
N THR A 67 4.94 -18.72 3.54
CA THR A 67 5.13 -19.51 4.76
C THR A 67 6.47 -19.27 5.46
N GLN A 68 7.48 -18.65 4.80
CA GLN A 68 8.73 -18.26 5.48
C GLN A 68 8.52 -17.32 6.68
N SER A 69 7.36 -16.68 6.78
CA SER A 69 6.96 -15.82 7.89
C SER A 69 5.86 -16.43 8.76
N GLU A 70 5.70 -17.76 8.74
CA GLU A 70 4.77 -18.48 9.60
C GLU A 70 5.05 -18.17 11.08
N GLY A 71 3.98 -18.04 11.87
CA GLY A 71 4.07 -17.67 13.29
C GLY A 71 4.42 -16.20 13.55
N LYS A 72 4.62 -15.36 12.50
CA LYS A 72 4.82 -13.92 12.64
C LYS A 72 3.54 -13.15 12.28
N VAL A 73 3.42 -11.97 12.87
CA VAL A 73 2.46 -10.98 12.37
C VAL A 73 2.90 -10.52 10.99
N ARG A 74 1.96 -10.48 10.03
CA ARG A 74 2.25 -10.08 8.65
C ARG A 74 1.41 -8.85 8.27
N PHE A 75 2.07 -7.93 7.59
CA PHE A 75 1.44 -6.79 6.93
C PHE A 75 1.54 -7.00 5.42
N VAL A 76 0.41 -7.16 4.75
CA VAL A 76 0.34 -7.36 3.30
C VAL A 76 -0.32 -6.16 2.67
N TYR A 77 0.30 -5.57 1.64
CA TYR A 77 -0.22 -4.41 0.95
C TYR A 77 -0.01 -4.51 -0.55
N PHE A 78 -1.09 -4.44 -1.30
CA PHE A 78 -1.08 -4.44 -2.76
C PHE A 78 -1.15 -3.01 -3.29
N PHE A 79 -0.27 -2.66 -4.23
CA PHE A 79 -0.18 -1.31 -4.76
C PHE A 79 0.12 -1.26 -6.26
N SER A 80 -0.09 -0.08 -6.83
CA SER A 80 0.39 0.29 -8.18
C SER A 80 1.22 1.57 -8.08
N SER A 81 2.45 1.55 -8.61
CA SER A 81 3.42 2.64 -8.46
C SER A 81 3.00 3.95 -9.14
N TRP A 82 2.12 3.87 -10.12
CA TRP A 82 1.58 5.02 -10.87
C TRP A 82 0.35 5.67 -10.21
N ARG A 83 -0.30 5.00 -9.27
CA ARG A 83 -1.49 5.53 -8.58
C ARG A 83 -1.09 6.44 -7.42
N ALA A 84 -1.53 7.71 -7.46
CA ALA A 84 -1.31 8.67 -6.38
C ALA A 84 -1.83 8.18 -5.02
N MET A 85 -2.95 7.43 -5.02
CA MET A 85 -3.54 6.82 -3.84
C MET A 85 -2.58 5.80 -3.19
N SER A 86 -2.01 4.89 -3.99
CA SER A 86 -1.01 3.92 -3.51
C SER A 86 0.22 4.62 -2.92
N ILE A 87 0.72 5.67 -3.59
CA ILE A 87 1.88 6.42 -3.11
C ILE A 87 1.56 7.17 -1.80
N ALA A 88 0.34 7.70 -1.67
CA ALA A 88 -0.11 8.35 -0.44
C ALA A 88 -0.07 7.40 0.76
N ASP A 89 -0.53 6.17 0.58
CA ASP A 89 -0.50 5.11 1.60
C ASP A 89 0.93 4.66 1.89
N LEU A 90 1.75 4.43 0.83
CA LEU A 90 3.13 3.98 0.97
C LEU A 90 4.01 4.93 1.79
N ILE A 91 3.75 6.25 1.75
CA ILE A 91 4.44 7.22 2.63
C ILE A 91 4.17 6.93 4.11
N GLY A 92 2.94 6.53 4.45
CA GLY A 92 2.59 6.11 5.81
C GLY A 92 3.14 4.74 6.15
N ILE A 93 3.04 3.79 5.22
CA ILE A 93 3.53 2.42 5.37
C ILE A 93 5.04 2.38 5.56
N ASP A 94 5.80 3.24 4.87
CA ASP A 94 7.25 3.31 5.04
C ASP A 94 7.65 3.68 6.48
N LYS A 95 6.93 4.63 7.10
CA LYS A 95 7.14 4.97 8.51
C LYS A 95 6.80 3.81 9.43
N LEU A 96 5.71 3.10 9.14
CA LEU A 96 5.31 1.91 9.90
C LEU A 96 6.36 0.79 9.75
N TYR A 97 6.88 0.61 8.54
CA TYR A 97 7.95 -0.35 8.25
C TYR A 97 9.21 -0.04 9.06
N GLN A 98 9.66 1.21 9.09
CA GLN A 98 10.85 1.61 9.86
C GLN A 98 10.74 1.25 11.33
N ASP A 99 9.54 1.34 11.92
CA ASP A 99 9.33 1.09 13.34
C ASP A 99 9.06 -0.40 13.68
N TYR A 100 8.63 -1.22 12.70
CA TYR A 100 8.12 -2.58 12.98
C TYR A 100 8.77 -3.70 12.18
N HIS A 101 9.65 -3.44 11.19
CA HIS A 101 10.16 -4.47 10.26
C HIS A 101 10.91 -5.62 10.96
N ASP A 102 11.47 -5.43 12.15
CA ASP A 102 12.13 -6.47 12.91
C ASP A 102 11.14 -7.48 13.54
N LYS A 103 9.89 -7.05 13.78
CA LYS A 103 8.86 -7.80 14.51
C LYS A 103 7.70 -8.25 13.64
N VAL A 104 7.44 -7.55 12.56
CA VAL A 104 6.35 -7.77 11.60
C VAL A 104 6.94 -8.07 10.23
N ALA A 105 6.45 -9.12 9.57
CA ALA A 105 6.84 -9.41 8.20
C ALA A 105 6.03 -8.53 7.24
N PHE A 106 6.70 -7.66 6.48
CA PHE A 106 6.07 -6.78 5.50
C PHE A 106 6.17 -7.35 4.09
N TYR A 107 5.03 -7.42 3.41
CA TYR A 107 4.88 -7.80 2.01
C TYR A 107 4.23 -6.64 1.26
N ILE A 108 5.04 -5.80 0.63
CA ILE A 108 4.59 -4.66 -0.18
C ILE A 108 4.60 -5.10 -1.63
N ILE A 109 3.42 -5.42 -2.15
CA ILE A 109 3.23 -6.28 -3.31
C ILE A 109 2.74 -5.51 -4.52
N THR A 110 3.32 -5.80 -5.68
CA THR A 110 2.85 -5.31 -6.98
C THR A 110 2.96 -6.38 -8.07
N ASN A 111 2.21 -6.20 -9.16
CA ASN A 111 2.31 -7.00 -10.39
C ASN A 111 3.06 -6.26 -11.51
N GLU A 112 3.63 -5.09 -11.22
CA GLU A 112 4.38 -4.29 -12.19
C GLU A 112 5.79 -4.85 -12.40
N LEU A 113 6.44 -4.42 -13.48
CA LEU A 113 7.86 -4.71 -13.71
C LEU A 113 8.74 -3.97 -12.68
N PRO A 114 9.91 -4.52 -12.32
CA PRO A 114 10.77 -3.92 -11.30
C PRO A 114 11.24 -2.49 -11.61
N GLU A 115 11.67 -2.20 -12.84
CA GLU A 115 12.31 -0.92 -13.18
C GLU A 115 11.47 0.32 -12.83
N PRO A 116 10.19 0.45 -13.26
CA PRO A 116 9.40 1.64 -12.93
C PRO A 116 9.09 1.74 -11.44
N VAL A 117 8.94 0.60 -10.76
CA VAL A 117 8.69 0.54 -9.32
C VAL A 117 9.92 0.99 -8.55
N GLU A 118 11.11 0.50 -8.90
CA GLU A 118 12.37 0.87 -8.27
C GLU A 118 12.73 2.33 -8.47
N GLN A 119 12.53 2.86 -9.67
CA GLN A 119 12.72 4.29 -9.92
C GLN A 119 11.80 5.12 -9.00
N LYS A 120 10.55 4.72 -8.82
CA LYS A 120 9.62 5.39 -7.92
C LYS A 120 10.07 5.25 -6.46
N GLN A 121 10.51 4.05 -6.05
CA GLN A 121 11.02 3.76 -4.71
C GLN A 121 12.24 4.63 -4.39
N TYR A 122 13.21 4.69 -5.31
CA TYR A 122 14.41 5.52 -5.18
C TYR A 122 14.06 7.01 -5.06
N ASN A 123 13.22 7.53 -5.96
CA ASN A 123 12.83 8.94 -5.96
C ASN A 123 12.09 9.35 -4.68
N ARG A 124 11.37 8.41 -4.05
CA ARG A 124 10.64 8.61 -2.78
C ARG A 124 11.44 8.27 -1.54
N LYS A 125 12.64 7.67 -1.70
CA LYS A 125 13.50 7.19 -0.61
C LYS A 125 12.78 6.23 0.33
N PHE A 126 11.91 5.36 -0.21
CA PHE A 126 11.26 4.32 0.58
C PHE A 126 12.26 3.26 1.02
N THR A 127 12.14 2.80 2.26
CA THR A 127 13.09 1.89 2.92
C THR A 127 12.65 0.42 2.88
N PHE A 128 11.36 0.14 2.65
CA PHE A 128 10.83 -1.22 2.55
C PHE A 128 11.28 -1.91 1.24
N LYS A 129 11.29 -3.24 1.28
CA LYS A 129 11.51 -4.07 0.08
C LYS A 129 10.19 -4.31 -0.63
N VAL A 130 10.21 -4.23 -1.97
CA VAL A 130 9.06 -4.56 -2.80
C VAL A 130 9.07 -6.05 -3.12
N THR A 131 7.89 -6.63 -3.08
CA THR A 131 7.61 -8.03 -3.43
C THR A 131 6.80 -8.05 -4.73
N TYR A 132 7.04 -9.03 -5.57
CA TYR A 132 6.39 -9.12 -6.88
C TYR A 132 5.53 -10.37 -6.97
N LEU A 133 4.37 -10.23 -7.61
CA LEU A 133 3.49 -11.34 -7.92
C LEU A 133 4.09 -12.24 -9.02
N ILE A 134 3.80 -13.53 -8.92
CA ILE A 134 4.06 -14.50 -9.97
C ILE A 134 2.75 -14.71 -10.73
N GLN A 135 2.77 -14.47 -12.03
CA GLN A 135 1.58 -14.63 -12.87
C GLN A 135 1.09 -16.08 -12.86
N GLY A 136 -0.21 -16.27 -12.71
CA GLY A 136 -0.85 -17.60 -12.70
C GLY A 136 -0.78 -18.35 -11.36
N VAL A 137 -0.13 -17.80 -10.34
CA VAL A 137 -0.13 -18.36 -8.99
C VAL A 137 -1.39 -17.91 -8.25
N LYS A 138 -2.09 -18.88 -7.62
CA LYS A 138 -3.27 -18.60 -6.77
C LYS A 138 -2.85 -17.73 -5.59
N MET A 139 -3.61 -16.68 -5.33
CA MET A 139 -3.40 -15.77 -4.20
C MET A 139 -4.45 -16.01 -3.12
N PRO A 140 -4.09 -15.87 -1.83
CA PRO A 140 -5.05 -15.97 -0.72
C PRO A 140 -5.98 -14.75 -0.58
N PHE A 141 -5.76 -13.71 -1.39
CA PHE A 141 -6.51 -12.45 -1.37
C PHE A 141 -7.16 -12.20 -2.73
N ASP A 142 -8.28 -11.48 -2.72
CA ASP A 142 -8.88 -10.97 -3.95
C ASP A 142 -8.26 -9.60 -4.30
N PRO A 143 -7.47 -9.50 -5.38
CA PRO A 143 -6.81 -8.26 -5.79
C PRO A 143 -7.70 -7.31 -6.59
N GLU A 144 -9.02 -7.51 -6.68
CA GLU A 144 -9.94 -6.67 -7.48
C GLU A 144 -9.83 -5.17 -7.14
N ARG A 145 -9.36 -4.85 -5.92
CA ARG A 145 -9.19 -3.46 -5.47
C ARG A 145 -7.74 -3.17 -5.12
N ILE A 146 -7.10 -2.32 -5.91
CA ILE A 146 -5.76 -1.79 -5.63
C ILE A 146 -5.85 -0.27 -5.46
N PRO A 147 -5.32 0.30 -4.37
CA PRO A 147 -4.60 -0.35 -3.28
C PRO A 147 -5.52 -1.09 -2.30
N SER A 148 -4.97 -2.12 -1.67
CA SER A 148 -5.60 -2.84 -0.56
C SER A 148 -4.53 -3.38 0.40
N GLY A 149 -4.89 -3.51 1.66
CA GLY A 149 -3.96 -4.03 2.66
C GLY A 149 -4.64 -4.84 3.74
N TYR A 150 -3.84 -5.68 4.40
CA TYR A 150 -4.29 -6.65 5.38
C TYR A 150 -3.26 -6.78 6.50
N ILE A 151 -3.73 -6.92 7.74
CA ILE A 151 -2.91 -7.33 8.88
C ILE A 151 -3.36 -8.73 9.28
N ILE A 152 -2.39 -9.64 9.33
CA ILE A 152 -2.59 -11.06 9.59
C ILE A 152 -1.86 -11.39 10.89
N ASN A 153 -2.54 -12.06 11.81
CA ASN A 153 -1.96 -12.48 13.09
C ASN A 153 -1.08 -13.72 12.93
N LYS A 154 -0.48 -14.18 14.06
CA LYS A 154 0.39 -15.36 14.11
C LYS A 154 -0.30 -16.70 13.76
N GLN A 155 -1.64 -16.74 13.71
CA GLN A 155 -2.49 -17.88 13.40
C GLN A 155 -3.12 -17.79 11.99
N ASP A 156 -2.51 -17.04 11.07
CA ASP A 156 -2.97 -16.84 9.70
C ASP A 156 -4.38 -16.23 9.55
N LYS A 157 -4.88 -15.55 10.60
CA LYS A 157 -6.17 -14.85 10.53
C LYS A 157 -5.97 -13.39 10.15
N VAL A 158 -6.74 -12.93 9.17
CA VAL A 158 -6.88 -11.50 8.87
C VAL A 158 -7.65 -10.85 9.99
N VAL A 159 -7.02 -9.90 10.67
CA VAL A 159 -7.59 -9.17 11.82
C VAL A 159 -7.86 -7.69 11.52
N ALA A 160 -7.29 -7.17 10.44
CA ALA A 160 -7.58 -5.83 9.95
C ALA A 160 -7.42 -5.77 8.43
N GLN A 161 -8.21 -4.90 7.79
CA GLN A 161 -8.18 -4.68 6.35
C GLN A 161 -8.42 -3.23 5.99
N GLY A 162 -8.01 -2.84 4.79
CA GLY A 162 -8.28 -1.53 4.22
C GLY A 162 -8.26 -1.56 2.71
N PHE A 163 -9.20 -0.86 2.09
CA PHE A 163 -9.37 -0.80 0.65
C PHE A 163 -9.34 0.64 0.16
N GLY A 164 -8.64 0.88 -0.94
CA GLY A 164 -8.41 2.22 -1.43
C GLY A 164 -7.45 3.00 -0.52
N ASN A 165 -7.62 4.31 -0.49
CA ASN A 165 -6.78 5.23 0.29
C ASN A 165 -7.00 5.05 1.80
N THR A 166 -6.02 4.45 2.48
CA THR A 166 -6.16 4.01 3.87
C THR A 166 -4.99 4.48 4.75
N ARG A 167 -5.30 5.00 5.94
CA ARG A 167 -4.30 5.50 6.91
C ARG A 167 -3.68 4.36 7.71
N TRP A 168 -2.70 3.68 7.10
CA TRP A 168 -2.01 2.54 7.73
C TRP A 168 -1.13 2.94 8.91
N ASN A 169 -0.51 4.12 8.88
CA ASN A 169 0.29 4.61 10.02
C ASN A 169 -0.57 5.46 10.98
N SER A 170 -1.56 4.84 11.59
CA SER A 170 -2.42 5.45 12.61
C SER A 170 -2.15 4.83 13.99
N ASP A 171 -2.47 5.55 15.07
CA ASP A 171 -2.38 5.03 16.45
C ASP A 171 -3.18 3.74 16.62
N LYS A 172 -4.30 3.62 15.92
CA LYS A 172 -5.15 2.43 15.91
C LYS A 172 -4.41 1.20 15.38
N VAL A 173 -3.69 1.35 14.25
CA VAL A 173 -2.90 0.27 13.65
C VAL A 173 -1.68 -0.05 14.53
N ARG A 174 -0.98 0.97 15.03
CA ARG A 174 0.16 0.78 15.92
C ARG A 174 -0.22 0.00 17.17
N LYS A 175 -1.30 0.38 17.84
CA LYS A 175 -1.83 -0.34 19.02
C LYS A 175 -2.19 -1.81 18.70
N LEU A 176 -2.78 -2.04 17.51
CA LEU A 176 -3.06 -3.39 17.05
C LEU A 176 -1.76 -4.21 16.89
N LEU A 177 -0.76 -3.68 16.15
CA LEU A 177 0.52 -4.35 15.97
C LEU A 177 1.21 -4.62 17.30
N ASP A 178 1.27 -3.63 18.21
CA ASP A 178 1.85 -3.79 19.56
C ASP A 178 1.17 -4.89 20.37
N THR A 179 -0.12 -5.13 20.15
CA THR A 179 -0.87 -6.22 20.80
C THR A 179 -0.54 -7.58 20.18
N LEU A 180 -0.45 -7.65 18.84
CA LEU A 180 -0.24 -8.89 18.09
C LEU A 180 1.19 -9.45 18.20
N ILE A 181 2.19 -8.58 18.39
CA ILE A 181 3.60 -8.99 18.47
C ILE A 181 4.02 -9.48 19.87
N LYS A 182 3.20 -9.26 20.90
CA LYS A 182 3.39 -9.83 22.23
C LYS A 182 3.15 -11.34 22.21
#